data_3924010252078f05bb374b7c7ba80227
#
_entry.id   3924010252078f05bb374b7c7ba80227
#
_cell.length_a   1.000
_cell.length_b   1.000
_cell.length_c   1.000
_cell.angle_alpha   90.00
_cell.angle_beta   90.00
_cell.angle_gamma   90.00
#
_symmetry.space_group_name_H-M   'P 1'
#
loop_
_entity.id
_entity.type
_entity.pdbx_description
1 polymer ?
#
loop_
_entity_poly.entity_id
_entity_poly.type
_entity_poly.pdbx_seq_one_letter_code
_entity_poly.pdbx_strand_id
1 'polypeptide(L)'
;SKKAVLAAGADTDTFTIEDRKGQICLEKRLENVAWKGENFQIADFSELTQEGEYRICAGGMAGDWFPIRDGVLEDVTWKGINFLFCERCGYPVPGKHGLCHMDTYAEHKGLKLPYCGGWHDAGDMSQQTVQTAETVESLLELAAERRESTLLCQRLMEEAMWGLEFIFRTRFGDGYRATSLGLIRWTDGKIGNDDDASNVRVHNHALENFICAGVFALAAECLGDYDREL
;
A
#
# COMPACT_ATOMS: atom_id res chain seq x y z
N SER A 1 4.01 19.42 1.39
CA SER A 1 3.51 20.40 0.40
C SER A 1 2.05 20.13 0.08
N LYS A 2 1.25 21.17 -0.14
CA LYS A 2 -0.17 21.08 -0.51
C LYS A 2 -0.35 21.72 -1.88
N LYS A 3 -0.69 20.88 -2.87
CA LYS A 3 -0.83 21.34 -4.27
C LYS A 3 -2.07 20.71 -4.89
N ALA A 4 -2.71 21.45 -5.79
CA ALA A 4 -3.74 20.93 -6.67
C ALA A 4 -3.37 21.20 -8.12
N VAL A 5 -3.77 20.29 -9.00
CA VAL A 5 -3.59 20.41 -10.44
C VAL A 5 -4.93 20.79 -11.04
N LEU A 6 -4.94 21.88 -11.80
CA LEU A 6 -6.11 22.27 -12.57
C LEU A 6 -6.03 21.63 -13.96
N ALA A 7 -7.16 21.09 -14.42
CA ALA A 7 -7.28 20.62 -15.80
C ALA A 7 -7.07 21.80 -16.77
N ALA A 8 -6.49 21.54 -17.93
CA ALA A 8 -6.27 22.53 -18.96
C ALA A 8 -7.62 23.18 -19.36
N GLY A 9 -7.66 24.53 -19.39
CA GLY A 9 -8.83 25.28 -19.82
C GLY A 9 -9.47 26.21 -18.77
N ALA A 10 -8.90 26.30 -17.57
CA ALA A 10 -9.24 27.39 -16.67
C ALA A 10 -8.66 28.71 -17.23
N ASP A 11 -9.54 29.58 -17.72
CA ASP A 11 -9.13 30.89 -18.23
C ASP A 11 -8.87 31.85 -17.06
N THR A 12 -7.83 31.53 -16.28
CA THR A 12 -7.43 32.30 -15.10
C THR A 12 -5.95 32.08 -14.78
N ASP A 13 -5.31 33.13 -14.26
CA ASP A 13 -3.94 33.09 -13.77
C ASP A 13 -3.84 32.98 -12.24
N THR A 14 -4.99 33.01 -11.56
CA THR A 14 -5.04 33.02 -10.10
C THR A 14 -6.02 32.00 -9.55
N PHE A 15 -5.80 31.62 -8.32
CA PHE A 15 -6.72 30.81 -7.52
C PHE A 15 -6.92 31.42 -6.14
N THR A 16 -8.03 31.10 -5.51
CA THR A 16 -8.29 31.41 -4.11
C THR A 16 -8.57 30.14 -3.32
N ILE A 17 -8.27 30.16 -2.03
CA ILE A 17 -8.71 29.18 -1.06
C ILE A 17 -9.76 29.86 -0.16
N GLU A 18 -10.93 29.26 -0.09
CA GLU A 18 -12.04 29.73 0.72
C GLU A 18 -12.36 28.78 1.86
N ASP A 19 -12.73 29.34 3.02
CA ASP A 19 -13.26 28.58 4.15
C ASP A 19 -14.79 28.34 4.02
N ARG A 20 -15.36 27.57 4.95
CA ARG A 20 -16.81 27.30 5.00
C ARG A 20 -17.71 28.54 5.18
N LYS A 21 -17.13 29.65 5.58
CA LYS A 21 -17.86 30.93 5.73
C LYS A 21 -17.80 31.78 4.47
N GLY A 22 -17.08 31.30 3.42
CA GLY A 22 -16.86 32.03 2.19
C GLY A 22 -15.76 33.11 2.30
N GLN A 23 -14.95 33.05 3.36
CA GLN A 23 -13.83 33.96 3.52
C GLN A 23 -12.64 33.45 2.69
N ILE A 24 -12.02 34.32 1.92
CA ILE A 24 -10.78 34.04 1.19
C ILE A 24 -9.62 34.01 2.21
N CYS A 25 -9.03 32.83 2.39
CA CYS A 25 -7.91 32.59 3.29
C CYS A 25 -6.54 32.68 2.58
N LEU A 26 -6.52 32.49 1.26
CA LEU A 26 -5.35 32.59 0.42
C LEU A 26 -5.74 32.98 -0.99
N GLU A 27 -4.94 33.84 -1.62
CA GLU A 27 -5.02 34.18 -3.05
C GLU A 27 -3.61 34.16 -3.63
N LYS A 28 -3.40 33.39 -4.71
CA LYS A 28 -2.09 33.26 -5.36
C LYS A 28 -2.22 33.05 -6.86
N ARG A 29 -1.10 33.24 -7.56
CA ARG A 29 -0.99 32.88 -8.97
C ARG A 29 -0.83 31.39 -9.15
N LEU A 30 -1.39 30.88 -10.23
CA LEU A 30 -1.17 29.54 -10.72
C LEU A 30 0.22 29.42 -11.37
N GLU A 31 0.89 28.31 -11.12
CA GLU A 31 2.16 27.96 -11.77
C GLU A 31 1.86 27.13 -13.02
N ASN A 32 2.33 27.59 -14.19
CA ASN A 32 2.22 26.82 -15.42
C ASN A 32 3.35 25.81 -15.52
N VAL A 33 3.02 24.55 -15.69
CA VAL A 33 3.96 23.43 -15.80
C VAL A 33 3.69 22.62 -17.06
N ALA A 34 4.72 22.44 -17.88
CA ALA A 34 4.66 21.53 -19.02
C ALA A 34 5.14 20.13 -18.61
N TRP A 35 4.33 19.11 -18.88
CA TRP A 35 4.68 17.73 -18.63
C TRP A 35 4.19 16.83 -19.76
N LYS A 36 5.08 16.03 -20.34
CA LYS A 36 4.81 15.12 -21.47
C LYS A 36 4.10 15.77 -22.68
N GLY A 37 4.41 17.06 -22.94
CA GLY A 37 3.83 17.80 -24.06
C GLY A 37 2.46 18.44 -23.78
N GLU A 38 1.94 18.31 -22.56
CA GLU A 38 0.72 18.95 -22.10
C GLU A 38 1.05 20.08 -21.10
N ASN A 39 0.19 21.08 -21.04
CA ASN A 39 0.31 22.19 -20.09
C ASN A 39 -0.69 22.01 -18.96
N PHE A 40 -0.22 22.15 -17.73
CA PHE A 40 -1.00 22.11 -16.50
C PHE A 40 -0.81 23.39 -15.72
N GLN A 41 -1.80 23.70 -14.90
CA GLN A 41 -1.72 24.77 -13.92
C GLN A 41 -1.73 24.17 -12.52
N ILE A 42 -0.78 24.62 -11.68
CA ILE A 42 -0.63 24.14 -10.31
C ILE A 42 -0.98 25.24 -9.34
N ALA A 43 -1.91 24.96 -8.44
CA ALA A 43 -2.24 25.79 -7.28
C ALA A 43 -1.41 25.30 -6.08
N ASP A 44 -0.37 26.02 -5.68
CA ASP A 44 0.43 25.73 -4.50
C ASP A 44 -0.07 26.57 -3.32
N PHE A 45 -0.70 25.89 -2.35
CA PHE A 45 -1.20 26.45 -1.11
C PHE A 45 -0.51 25.88 0.14
N SER A 46 0.74 25.45 0.00
CA SER A 46 1.53 24.83 1.07
C SER A 46 1.67 25.72 2.31
N GLU A 47 1.63 27.04 2.14
CA GLU A 47 1.74 28.02 3.22
C GLU A 47 0.47 28.12 4.09
N LEU A 48 -0.69 27.67 3.62
CA LEU A 48 -1.91 27.62 4.42
C LEU A 48 -1.80 26.44 5.41
N THR A 49 -1.44 26.75 6.66
CA THR A 49 -1.24 25.76 7.74
C THR A 49 -2.36 25.76 8.77
N GLN A 50 -3.22 26.75 8.75
CA GLN A 50 -4.33 26.84 9.69
C GLN A 50 -5.29 25.65 9.49
N GLU A 51 -5.63 24.97 10.55
CA GLU A 51 -6.63 23.89 10.50
C GLU A 51 -8.01 24.44 10.14
N GLY A 52 -8.72 23.68 9.31
CA GLY A 52 -10.04 24.07 8.84
C GLY A 52 -10.51 23.26 7.64
N GLU A 53 -11.72 23.59 7.16
CA GLU A 53 -12.32 23.05 5.95
C GLU A 53 -12.23 24.11 4.85
N TYR A 54 -11.66 23.73 3.72
CA TYR A 54 -11.36 24.65 2.63
C TYR A 54 -11.80 24.10 1.27
N ARG A 55 -11.92 24.99 0.29
CA ARG A 55 -12.03 24.65 -1.12
C ARG A 55 -11.16 25.54 -1.98
N ILE A 56 -10.78 25.06 -3.14
CA ILE A 56 -10.04 25.83 -4.16
C ILE A 56 -11.04 26.39 -5.14
N CYS A 57 -10.92 27.68 -5.45
CA CYS A 57 -11.68 28.35 -6.49
C CYS A 57 -10.74 28.95 -7.53
N ALA A 58 -11.02 28.74 -8.83
CA ALA A 58 -10.25 29.29 -9.95
C ALA A 58 -11.13 29.41 -11.19
N GLY A 59 -11.06 30.54 -11.90
CA GLY A 59 -11.80 30.76 -13.15
C GLY A 59 -13.31 30.56 -13.06
N GLY A 60 -13.91 30.93 -11.93
CA GLY A 60 -15.34 30.74 -11.69
C GLY A 60 -15.79 29.32 -11.33
N MET A 61 -14.82 28.39 -11.22
CA MET A 61 -15.05 27.02 -10.77
C MET A 61 -14.65 26.87 -9.30
N ALA A 62 -15.33 25.99 -8.58
CA ALA A 62 -15.01 25.61 -7.20
C ALA A 62 -14.83 24.10 -7.11
N GLY A 63 -13.74 23.69 -6.49
CA GLY A 63 -13.47 22.29 -6.16
C GLY A 63 -14.25 21.80 -4.95
N ASP A 64 -14.10 20.53 -4.64
CA ASP A 64 -14.64 19.92 -3.43
C ASP A 64 -14.01 20.47 -2.16
N TRP A 65 -14.72 20.34 -1.05
CA TRP A 65 -14.22 20.69 0.27
C TRP A 65 -13.21 19.66 0.75
N PHE A 66 -12.10 20.14 1.30
CA PHE A 66 -11.06 19.30 1.90
C PHE A 66 -10.61 19.85 3.26
N PRO A 67 -10.25 19.00 4.20
CA PRO A 67 -9.72 19.43 5.48
C PRO A 67 -8.20 19.72 5.40
N ILE A 68 -7.76 20.70 6.19
CA ILE A 68 -6.36 20.86 6.61
C ILE A 68 -6.37 20.62 8.11
N ARG A 69 -5.74 19.55 8.55
CA ARG A 69 -5.61 19.17 9.97
C ARG A 69 -4.54 18.12 10.12
N ASP A 70 -4.02 17.95 11.32
CA ASP A 70 -3.21 16.80 11.66
C ASP A 70 -4.02 15.51 11.56
N GLY A 71 -3.34 14.41 11.21
CA GLY A 71 -3.98 13.10 11.12
C GLY A 71 -4.98 12.93 9.96
N VAL A 72 -5.08 13.86 9.01
CA VAL A 72 -6.04 13.81 7.89
C VAL A 72 -5.95 12.51 7.07
N LEU A 73 -4.78 11.89 7.02
CA LEU A 73 -4.55 10.63 6.30
C LEU A 73 -4.72 9.38 7.18
N GLU A 74 -4.96 9.50 8.49
CA GLU A 74 -5.09 8.34 9.38
C GLU A 74 -6.26 7.44 8.99
N ASP A 75 -7.42 8.01 8.67
CA ASP A 75 -8.59 7.23 8.23
C ASP A 75 -8.29 6.43 6.96
N VAL A 76 -7.49 6.98 6.05
CA VAL A 76 -7.05 6.28 4.82
C VAL A 76 -6.09 5.16 5.17
N THR A 77 -5.15 5.40 6.08
CA THR A 77 -4.21 4.39 6.57
C THR A 77 -4.94 3.22 7.23
N TRP A 78 -5.92 3.49 8.10
CA TRP A 78 -6.74 2.45 8.71
C TRP A 78 -7.52 1.62 7.69
N LYS A 79 -8.05 2.26 6.64
CA LYS A 79 -8.72 1.55 5.53
C LYS A 79 -7.72 0.68 4.75
N GLY A 80 -6.50 1.17 4.54
CA GLY A 80 -5.42 0.40 3.89
C GLY A 80 -5.04 -0.84 4.69
N ILE A 81 -4.84 -0.71 6.00
CA ILE A 81 -4.56 -1.84 6.90
C ILE A 81 -5.72 -2.85 6.87
N ASN A 82 -6.97 -2.37 6.95
CA ASN A 82 -8.12 -3.26 6.89
C ASN A 82 -8.26 -3.96 5.53
N PHE A 83 -7.90 -3.29 4.43
CA PHE A 83 -7.85 -3.91 3.11
C PHE A 83 -6.82 -5.05 3.10
N LEU A 84 -5.59 -4.82 3.54
CA LEU A 84 -4.56 -5.85 3.63
C LEU A 84 -5.01 -7.02 4.51
N PHE A 85 -5.60 -6.75 5.68
CA PHE A 85 -6.16 -7.79 6.53
C PHE A 85 -7.20 -8.66 5.80
N CYS A 86 -8.03 -8.04 4.95
CA CYS A 86 -9.03 -8.76 4.16
C CYS A 86 -8.42 -9.63 3.05
N GLU A 87 -7.20 -9.32 2.61
CA GLU A 87 -6.47 -10.03 1.55
C GLU A 87 -5.47 -11.08 2.10
N ARG A 88 -5.42 -11.33 3.41
CA ARG A 88 -4.50 -12.32 4.00
C ARG A 88 -4.73 -13.71 3.43
N CYS A 89 -3.72 -14.27 2.77
CA CYS A 89 -3.74 -15.63 2.23
C CYS A 89 -3.46 -16.67 3.32
N GLY A 90 -4.20 -17.78 3.31
CA GLY A 90 -4.06 -18.83 4.33
C GLY A 90 -4.65 -18.46 5.70
N TYR A 91 -5.49 -17.44 5.74
CA TYR A 91 -6.18 -16.95 6.93
C TYR A 91 -7.68 -16.76 6.65
N PRO A 92 -8.59 -17.32 7.45
CA PRO A 92 -10.02 -17.12 7.21
C PRO A 92 -10.44 -15.72 7.65
N VAL A 93 -10.95 -14.92 6.71
CA VAL A 93 -11.46 -13.58 6.99
C VAL A 93 -12.99 -13.58 6.93
N PRO A 94 -13.67 -13.47 8.09
CA PRO A 94 -15.14 -13.53 8.15
C PRO A 94 -15.80 -12.50 7.23
N GLY A 95 -16.75 -12.96 6.40
CA GLY A 95 -17.48 -12.11 5.45
C GLY A 95 -16.71 -11.74 4.18
N LYS A 96 -15.49 -12.26 4.01
CA LYS A 96 -14.65 -12.08 2.81
C LYS A 96 -14.35 -13.41 2.14
N HIS A 97 -13.49 -14.22 2.73
CA HIS A 97 -13.14 -15.53 2.21
C HIS A 97 -12.83 -16.52 3.36
N GLY A 98 -12.92 -17.81 3.07
CA GLY A 98 -12.51 -18.87 3.97
C GLY A 98 -10.99 -19.07 4.00
N LEU A 99 -10.56 -20.15 4.62
CA LEU A 99 -9.19 -20.62 4.54
C LEU A 99 -8.87 -20.97 3.06
N CYS A 100 -7.72 -20.56 2.57
CA CYS A 100 -7.35 -20.69 1.16
C CYS A 100 -5.88 -21.12 1.00
N HIS A 101 -5.53 -21.73 -0.16
CA HIS A 101 -4.17 -22.06 -0.59
C HIS A 101 -3.35 -22.94 0.39
N MET A 102 -4.03 -23.71 1.26
CA MET A 102 -3.35 -24.58 2.24
C MET A 102 -2.68 -25.79 1.61
N ASP A 103 -3.09 -26.17 0.41
CA ASP A 103 -2.54 -27.26 -0.40
C ASP A 103 -1.49 -26.80 -1.43
N THR A 104 -1.14 -25.54 -1.42
CA THR A 104 -0.23 -24.92 -2.40
C THR A 104 1.22 -25.00 -1.96
N TYR A 105 2.07 -25.57 -2.81
CA TYR A 105 3.50 -25.78 -2.53
C TYR A 105 4.39 -25.30 -3.68
N ALA A 106 5.52 -24.68 -3.30
CA ALA A 106 6.66 -24.49 -4.17
C ALA A 106 7.56 -25.72 -4.10
N GLU A 107 8.11 -26.17 -5.23
CA GLU A 107 9.01 -27.32 -5.26
C GLU A 107 10.34 -26.97 -5.94
N HIS A 108 11.44 -27.31 -5.29
CA HIS A 108 12.78 -27.15 -5.84
C HIS A 108 13.71 -28.25 -5.32
N LYS A 109 14.36 -28.99 -6.24
CA LYS A 109 15.31 -30.09 -5.91
C LYS A 109 14.74 -31.10 -4.90
N GLY A 110 13.45 -31.41 -5.00
CA GLY A 110 12.79 -32.36 -4.10
C GLY A 110 12.37 -31.81 -2.73
N LEU A 111 12.71 -30.55 -2.42
CA LEU A 111 12.20 -29.85 -1.24
C LEU A 111 10.89 -29.16 -1.60
N LYS A 112 9.89 -29.30 -0.74
CA LYS A 112 8.60 -28.61 -0.83
C LYS A 112 8.44 -27.61 0.28
N LEU A 113 8.09 -26.37 -0.09
CA LEU A 113 7.76 -25.30 0.84
C LEU A 113 6.30 -24.89 0.65
N PRO A 114 5.51 -24.73 1.72
CA PRO A 114 4.15 -24.19 1.60
C PRO A 114 4.22 -22.76 1.08
N TYR A 115 3.32 -22.43 0.15
CA TYR A 115 3.22 -21.09 -0.43
C TYR A 115 1.83 -20.51 -0.14
N CYS A 116 1.53 -20.32 1.13
CA CYS A 116 0.37 -19.60 1.65
C CYS A 116 0.85 -18.60 2.69
N GLY A 117 0.17 -17.49 2.85
CA GLY A 117 0.60 -16.34 3.67
C GLY A 117 0.82 -15.11 2.80
N GLY A 118 1.18 -13.95 3.37
CA GLY A 118 1.15 -12.70 2.64
C GLY A 118 -0.27 -12.31 2.24
N TRP A 119 -0.41 -11.61 1.12
CA TRP A 119 -1.70 -11.08 0.66
C TRP A 119 -1.96 -11.44 -0.80
N HIS A 120 -3.24 -11.66 -1.13
CA HIS A 120 -3.68 -11.79 -2.52
C HIS A 120 -3.45 -10.46 -3.25
N ASP A 121 -3.10 -10.52 -4.53
CA ASP A 121 -2.77 -9.34 -5.33
C ASP A 121 -3.82 -9.00 -6.40
N ALA A 122 -4.68 -9.95 -6.74
CA ALA A 122 -5.67 -9.79 -7.80
C ALA A 122 -6.97 -10.56 -7.52
N GLY A 123 -7.98 -10.32 -8.36
CA GLY A 123 -9.29 -10.95 -8.23
C GLY A 123 -9.30 -12.46 -8.43
N ASP A 124 -8.24 -13.05 -8.96
CA ASP A 124 -8.02 -14.50 -9.04
C ASP A 124 -7.31 -15.06 -7.81
N MET A 125 -7.12 -14.23 -6.77
CA MET A 125 -6.44 -14.57 -5.53
C MET A 125 -5.00 -15.08 -5.74
N SER A 126 -4.36 -14.70 -6.85
CA SER A 126 -2.93 -14.90 -7.04
C SER A 126 -2.12 -14.09 -6.02
N GLN A 127 -0.84 -14.39 -5.89
CA GLN A 127 0.05 -13.62 -5.03
C GLN A 127 1.50 -13.68 -5.50
N GLN A 128 2.26 -12.68 -5.12
CA GLN A 128 3.65 -12.55 -5.50
C GLN A 128 4.51 -12.14 -4.30
N THR A 129 5.67 -12.79 -4.19
CA THR A 129 6.63 -12.52 -3.11
C THR A 129 7.16 -11.08 -3.14
N VAL A 130 7.43 -10.53 -4.35
CA VAL A 130 7.90 -9.14 -4.50
C VAL A 130 6.85 -8.14 -4.03
N GLN A 131 5.61 -8.26 -4.47
CA GLN A 131 4.54 -7.35 -4.06
C GLN A 131 4.30 -7.41 -2.55
N THR A 132 4.37 -8.61 -1.96
CA THR A 132 4.31 -8.76 -0.50
C THR A 132 5.49 -8.03 0.17
N ALA A 133 6.71 -8.15 -0.38
CA ALA A 133 7.88 -7.47 0.17
C ALA A 133 7.76 -5.95 0.10
N GLU A 134 7.34 -5.38 -1.03
CA GLU A 134 7.10 -3.94 -1.20
C GLU A 134 5.99 -3.42 -0.28
N THR A 135 4.97 -4.23 -0.04
CA THR A 135 3.91 -3.90 0.94
C THR A 135 4.47 -3.85 2.35
N VAL A 136 5.31 -4.83 2.73
CA VAL A 136 5.99 -4.85 4.05
C VAL A 136 6.87 -3.62 4.22
N GLU A 137 7.67 -3.25 3.21
CA GLU A 137 8.50 -2.05 3.23
C GLU A 137 7.65 -0.81 3.54
N SER A 138 6.56 -0.61 2.80
CA SER A 138 5.65 0.51 2.99
C SER A 138 5.02 0.54 4.39
N LEU A 139 4.64 -0.61 4.95
CA LEU A 139 4.08 -0.71 6.30
C LEU A 139 5.12 -0.35 7.36
N LEU A 140 6.36 -0.82 7.22
CA LEU A 140 7.45 -0.52 8.15
C LEU A 140 7.85 0.95 8.13
N GLU A 141 7.99 1.55 6.94
CA GLU A 141 8.28 2.98 6.79
C GLU A 141 7.18 3.84 7.42
N LEU A 142 5.90 3.51 7.14
CA LEU A 142 4.78 4.23 7.72
C LEU A 142 4.70 4.06 9.24
N ALA A 143 4.99 2.88 9.77
CA ALA A 143 5.06 2.65 11.21
C ALA A 143 6.17 3.49 11.87
N ALA A 144 7.34 3.60 11.22
CA ALA A 144 8.43 4.44 11.70
C ALA A 144 8.08 5.93 11.74
N GLU A 145 7.29 6.42 10.78
CA GLU A 145 6.78 7.80 10.75
C GLU A 145 5.67 8.05 11.79
N ARG A 146 4.97 7.01 12.25
CA ARG A 146 3.80 7.09 13.13
C ARG A 146 4.05 6.58 14.54
N ARG A 147 5.29 6.59 15.00
CA ARG A 147 5.69 6.10 16.36
C ARG A 147 4.90 6.75 17.50
N GLU A 148 4.45 7.98 17.33
CA GLU A 148 3.64 8.70 18.32
C GLU A 148 2.20 8.18 18.44
N SER A 149 1.64 7.61 17.38
CA SER A 149 0.31 6.98 17.36
C SER A 149 0.43 5.50 17.69
N THR A 150 0.53 5.17 18.98
CA THR A 150 0.85 3.83 19.48
C THR A 150 -0.02 2.74 18.86
N LEU A 151 -1.35 2.92 18.79
CA LEU A 151 -2.25 1.91 18.24
C LEU A 151 -2.07 1.73 16.73
N LEU A 152 -1.95 2.82 15.98
CA LEU A 152 -1.75 2.77 14.53
C LEU A 152 -0.40 2.12 14.20
N CYS A 153 0.66 2.52 14.91
CA CYS A 153 1.99 1.92 14.77
C CYS A 153 1.95 0.41 15.04
N GLN A 154 1.32 -0.02 16.12
CA GLN A 154 1.16 -1.45 16.44
C GLN A 154 0.45 -2.21 15.31
N ARG A 155 -0.65 -1.69 14.78
CA ARG A 155 -1.39 -2.34 13.69
C ARG A 155 -0.59 -2.44 12.40
N LEU A 156 0.18 -1.40 12.07
CA LEU A 156 1.08 -1.40 10.92
C LEU A 156 2.17 -2.47 11.09
N MET A 157 2.76 -2.57 12.28
CA MET A 157 3.78 -3.56 12.59
C MET A 157 3.23 -4.99 12.58
N GLU A 158 2.06 -5.25 13.15
CA GLU A 158 1.40 -6.56 13.11
C GLU A 158 1.12 -7.02 11.67
N GLU A 159 0.67 -6.10 10.81
CA GLU A 159 0.41 -6.41 9.41
C GLU A 159 1.73 -6.63 8.63
N ALA A 160 2.77 -5.84 8.92
CA ALA A 160 4.10 -6.04 8.35
C ALA A 160 4.70 -7.39 8.73
N MET A 161 4.54 -7.82 9.98
CA MET A 161 5.00 -9.14 10.46
C MET A 161 4.35 -10.29 9.71
N TRP A 162 3.06 -10.18 9.36
CA TRP A 162 2.36 -11.17 8.55
C TRP A 162 3.06 -11.39 7.20
N GLY A 163 3.39 -10.31 6.50
CA GLY A 163 4.11 -10.38 5.23
C GLY A 163 5.56 -10.82 5.38
N LEU A 164 6.28 -10.35 6.42
CA LEU A 164 7.66 -10.75 6.70
C LEU A 164 7.80 -12.26 6.91
N GLU A 165 6.92 -12.85 7.69
CA GLU A 165 6.92 -14.29 7.93
C GLU A 165 6.74 -15.07 6.62
N PHE A 166 5.83 -14.61 5.75
CA PHE A 166 5.65 -15.23 4.45
C PHE A 166 6.91 -15.14 3.58
N ILE A 167 7.45 -13.95 3.35
CA ILE A 167 8.65 -13.80 2.50
C ILE A 167 9.87 -14.52 3.07
N PHE A 168 9.96 -14.69 4.39
CA PHE A 168 11.01 -15.48 5.03
C PHE A 168 10.92 -16.96 4.62
N ARG A 169 9.71 -17.52 4.61
CA ARG A 169 9.44 -18.93 4.30
C ARG A 169 9.58 -19.29 2.82
N THR A 170 9.63 -18.31 1.91
CA THR A 170 9.73 -18.58 0.46
C THR A 170 11.11 -19.07 0.00
N ARG A 171 12.14 -19.10 0.87
CA ARG A 171 13.55 -19.38 0.51
C ARG A 171 13.88 -20.86 0.59
N PHE A 172 14.58 -21.37 -0.41
CA PHE A 172 15.12 -22.73 -0.43
C PHE A 172 16.54 -22.86 0.17
N GLY A 173 17.21 -21.74 0.47
CA GLY A 173 18.54 -21.74 1.10
C GLY A 173 19.74 -21.79 0.12
N ASP A 174 19.48 -21.99 -1.17
CA ASP A 174 20.51 -22.05 -2.22
C ASP A 174 20.42 -20.91 -3.25
N GLY A 175 19.77 -19.80 -2.87
CA GLY A 175 19.51 -18.64 -3.72
C GLY A 175 18.20 -18.72 -4.49
N TYR A 176 17.55 -19.86 -4.54
CA TYR A 176 16.21 -20.01 -5.08
C TYR A 176 15.14 -19.65 -4.05
N ARG A 177 14.03 -19.11 -4.54
CA ARG A 177 12.82 -18.86 -3.77
C ARG A 177 11.55 -19.06 -4.58
N ALA A 178 10.46 -19.32 -3.89
CA ALA A 178 9.12 -19.23 -4.47
C ALA A 178 8.80 -17.75 -4.75
N THR A 179 8.37 -17.42 -5.96
CA THR A 179 8.23 -16.04 -6.41
C THR A 179 6.79 -15.62 -6.66
N SER A 180 5.97 -16.52 -7.15
CA SER A 180 4.57 -16.21 -7.45
C SER A 180 3.69 -17.45 -7.45
N LEU A 181 2.44 -17.26 -7.09
CA LEU A 181 1.34 -18.20 -7.28
C LEU A 181 0.40 -17.67 -8.36
N GLY A 182 0.00 -18.51 -9.29
CA GLY A 182 -1.07 -18.23 -10.22
C GLY A 182 -2.06 -19.38 -10.25
N LEU A 183 -3.35 -19.10 -10.39
CA LEU A 183 -4.36 -20.10 -10.62
C LEU A 183 -4.35 -20.53 -12.10
N ILE A 184 -4.36 -21.84 -12.34
CA ILE A 184 -4.42 -22.43 -13.67
C ILE A 184 -5.88 -22.69 -14.06
N ARG A 185 -6.68 -23.14 -13.11
CA ARG A 185 -8.07 -23.53 -13.32
C ARG A 185 -8.85 -23.46 -12.01
N TRP A 186 -10.04 -22.91 -12.07
CA TRP A 186 -11.03 -22.95 -11.02
C TRP A 186 -11.91 -24.19 -11.22
N THR A 187 -12.10 -24.96 -10.18
CA THR A 187 -12.74 -26.27 -10.28
C THR A 187 -14.24 -26.23 -9.99
N ASP A 188 -14.69 -25.35 -9.09
CA ASP A 188 -16.07 -25.27 -8.62
C ASP A 188 -16.73 -23.88 -8.80
N GLY A 189 -16.06 -22.95 -9.48
CA GLY A 189 -16.51 -21.57 -9.67
C GLY A 189 -16.31 -20.67 -8.47
N LYS A 190 -15.64 -21.14 -7.41
CA LYS A 190 -15.16 -20.32 -6.29
C LYS A 190 -13.66 -20.16 -6.43
N ILE A 191 -13.18 -18.96 -6.20
CA ILE A 191 -11.78 -18.58 -6.40
C ILE A 191 -11.03 -18.74 -5.08
N GLY A 192 -9.85 -19.40 -5.14
CA GLY A 192 -8.90 -19.45 -4.02
C GLY A 192 -9.20 -20.50 -2.94
N ASN A 193 -10.05 -21.47 -3.21
CA ASN A 193 -10.20 -22.64 -2.35
C ASN A 193 -9.21 -23.77 -2.71
N ASP A 194 -9.09 -24.76 -1.84
CA ASP A 194 -8.05 -25.80 -1.90
C ASP A 194 -8.15 -26.73 -3.11
N ASP A 195 -9.28 -26.77 -3.81
CA ASP A 195 -9.47 -27.60 -5.00
C ASP A 195 -9.16 -26.90 -6.33
N ASP A 196 -8.76 -25.63 -6.30
CA ASP A 196 -8.28 -24.93 -7.48
C ASP A 196 -6.90 -25.43 -7.92
N ALA A 197 -6.73 -25.64 -9.24
CA ALA A 197 -5.42 -25.98 -9.77
C ALA A 197 -4.52 -24.72 -9.79
N SER A 198 -3.45 -24.76 -9.01
CA SER A 198 -2.50 -23.66 -8.87
C SER A 198 -1.09 -24.05 -9.30
N ASN A 199 -0.26 -23.07 -9.59
CA ASN A 199 1.15 -23.25 -9.92
C ASN A 199 2.01 -22.21 -9.20
N VAL A 200 3.00 -22.68 -8.45
CA VAL A 200 4.00 -21.81 -7.80
C VAL A 200 5.28 -21.82 -8.61
N ARG A 201 5.74 -20.64 -8.98
CA ARG A 201 6.99 -20.44 -9.70
C ARG A 201 8.15 -20.31 -8.71
N VAL A 202 9.28 -20.91 -9.09
CA VAL A 202 10.51 -20.87 -8.30
C VAL A 202 11.64 -20.34 -9.16
N HIS A 203 12.29 -19.28 -8.70
CA HIS A 203 13.37 -18.64 -9.44
C HIS A 203 14.55 -18.26 -8.52
N ASN A 204 15.71 -18.05 -9.14
CA ASN A 204 16.88 -17.39 -8.55
C ASN A 204 17.12 -16.06 -9.27
N HIS A 205 16.16 -15.12 -9.14
CA HIS A 205 16.30 -13.80 -9.73
C HIS A 205 16.91 -12.82 -8.73
N ALA A 206 17.83 -11.99 -9.22
CA ALA A 206 18.46 -10.96 -8.41
C ALA A 206 17.43 -9.96 -7.83
N LEU A 207 16.42 -9.58 -8.64
CA LEU A 207 15.38 -8.63 -8.23
C LEU A 207 14.68 -9.08 -6.94
N GLU A 208 14.06 -10.27 -6.95
CA GLU A 208 13.33 -10.78 -5.79
C GLU A 208 14.22 -10.97 -4.56
N ASN A 209 15.45 -11.45 -4.78
CA ASN A 209 16.37 -11.68 -3.69
C ASN A 209 16.85 -10.38 -3.05
N PHE A 210 17.17 -9.33 -3.84
CA PHE A 210 17.62 -8.05 -3.31
C PHE A 210 16.49 -7.25 -2.66
N ILE A 211 15.29 -7.22 -3.23
CA ILE A 211 14.13 -6.56 -2.62
C ILE A 211 13.85 -7.19 -1.26
N CYS A 212 13.73 -8.51 -1.18
CA CYS A 212 13.51 -9.19 0.09
C CYS A 212 14.64 -8.97 1.11
N ALA A 213 15.90 -8.93 0.66
CA ALA A 213 17.02 -8.65 1.55
C ALA A 213 16.97 -7.23 2.11
N GLY A 214 16.60 -6.24 1.29
CA GLY A 214 16.38 -4.86 1.71
C GLY A 214 15.28 -4.74 2.76
N VAL A 215 14.15 -5.41 2.52
CA VAL A 215 13.03 -5.43 3.48
C VAL A 215 13.42 -6.08 4.81
N PHE A 216 14.18 -7.17 4.81
CA PHE A 216 14.68 -7.76 6.05
C PHE A 216 15.65 -6.84 6.80
N ALA A 217 16.50 -6.08 6.09
CA ALA A 217 17.37 -5.11 6.71
C ALA A 217 16.58 -3.96 7.38
N LEU A 218 15.57 -3.42 6.68
CA LEU A 218 14.66 -2.43 7.22
C LEU A 218 13.87 -2.98 8.42
N ALA A 219 13.37 -4.21 8.32
CA ALA A 219 12.66 -4.86 9.41
C ALA A 219 13.54 -5.03 10.65
N ALA A 220 14.81 -5.40 10.49
CA ALA A 220 15.75 -5.54 11.60
C ALA A 220 15.96 -4.18 12.32
N GLU A 221 15.95 -3.07 11.59
CA GLU A 221 16.03 -1.74 12.16
C GLU A 221 14.73 -1.35 12.91
N CYS A 222 13.58 -1.53 12.24
CA CYS A 222 12.29 -1.12 12.79
C CYS A 222 11.81 -1.99 13.96
N LEU A 223 12.05 -3.31 13.90
CA LEU A 223 11.61 -4.29 14.89
C LEU A 223 12.59 -4.45 16.04
N GLY A 224 13.86 -4.09 15.88
CA GLY A 224 14.88 -4.23 16.91
C GLY A 224 14.54 -3.49 18.22
N ASP A 225 13.76 -2.43 18.14
CA ASP A 225 13.25 -1.71 19.30
C ASP A 225 11.87 -2.23 19.78
N TYR A 226 11.08 -2.81 18.87
CA TYR A 226 9.73 -3.31 19.17
C TYR A 226 9.74 -4.65 19.91
N ASP A 227 10.66 -5.55 19.56
CA ASP A 227 10.75 -6.91 20.14
C ASP A 227 11.50 -6.97 21.47
N ARG A 228 12.10 -5.86 21.92
CA ARG A 228 12.76 -5.77 23.24
C ARG A 228 11.77 -5.56 24.39
N GLU A 229 10.51 -5.24 24.09
CA GLU A 229 9.44 -5.05 25.06
C GLU A 229 8.49 -6.25 25.16
N LEU A 230 8.67 -7.28 24.32
CA LEU A 230 7.98 -8.58 24.35
C LEU A 230 8.90 -9.67 24.91
#